data_a02de8dec1d12b51e4c292c088833e57
#
_entry.id   a02de8dec1d12b51e4c292c088833e57
#
_cell.length_a   1.000
_cell.length_b   1.000
_cell.length_c   1.000
_cell.angle_alpha   90.00
_cell.angle_beta   90.00
_cell.angle_gamma   90.00
#
_symmetry.space_group_name_H-M   'P 1'
#
loop_
_entity.id
_entity.type
_entity.pdbx_description
1 polymer ?
#
loop_
_entity_poly.entity_id
_entity_poly.type
_entity_poly.pdbx_seq_one_letter_code
_entity_poly.pdbx_strand_id
1 'polypeptide(L)'
;MENKPKEPGEWLGSDLKGWSQSIRNGFARAFILFALHETGVFGLLRKGKPMTSSQIAKKLKLHPQMLDGILNFLYHADKILIKKDNKFSLSKEGKDWLFTDTVLTMSFGLVGAASCLYYELAPCLRGEKKYGVDFVRKGDLVAKGSYYTSARNYSWIMEEMKKLGVTVVADLGCGSAKILTDFCKLDPNIQGIGLDISAGALKDARQSIEKEKLSKRIRLIKADLAKPHTYRDKLREVEVFNAIMVMHDFLKKGDKPLIRLLRDFKKNFPGRYFFIGELCPLSDKEYQGLPYQDRIHMLCNQYITHQITSGKGLLRTKRQWISLFEKAGVEIVKIKDDFPFPLIEYVLRF
;
A
#
# COMPACT_ATOMS: atom_id res chain seq x y z
N MET A 1 24.13 8.86 -33.67
CA MET A 1 24.86 9.03 -32.38
C MET A 1 24.06 8.28 -31.34
N GLU A 2 24.51 7.06 -31.02
CA GLU A 2 23.85 6.25 -29.97
C GLU A 2 24.06 6.91 -28.63
N ASN A 3 22.97 7.27 -27.97
CA ASN A 3 22.97 7.71 -26.56
C ASN A 3 23.38 6.49 -25.71
N LYS A 4 24.65 6.37 -25.37
CA LYS A 4 25.10 5.45 -24.33
C LYS A 4 24.37 5.79 -23.03
N PRO A 5 23.87 4.80 -22.26
CA PRO A 5 23.33 5.06 -20.94
C PRO A 5 24.42 5.68 -20.07
N LYS A 6 24.12 6.83 -19.46
CA LYS A 6 25.04 7.53 -18.57
C LYS A 6 25.35 6.69 -17.32
N GLU A 7 26.62 6.68 -16.92
CA GLU A 7 27.07 6.01 -15.69
C GLU A 7 26.34 6.54 -14.42
N PRO A 8 26.18 5.76 -13.35
CA PRO A 8 25.40 6.15 -12.17
C PRO A 8 25.80 7.48 -11.50
N GLY A 9 26.99 7.98 -11.72
CA GLY A 9 27.44 9.30 -11.24
C GLY A 9 27.14 10.48 -12.17
N GLU A 10 26.87 10.22 -13.45
CA GLU A 10 26.63 11.27 -14.46
C GLU A 10 25.20 11.86 -14.38
N TRP A 11 24.27 11.19 -13.71
CA TRP A 11 22.90 11.65 -13.53
C TRP A 11 22.76 12.78 -12.51
N LEU A 12 23.73 12.92 -11.62
CA LEU A 12 23.74 13.96 -10.61
C LEU A 12 24.41 15.26 -11.10
N GLY A 13 24.81 15.30 -12.37
CA GLY A 13 25.47 16.43 -13.00
C GLY A 13 26.69 16.90 -12.21
N SER A 14 27.70 17.44 -12.85
CA SER A 14 28.80 18.17 -12.18
C SER A 14 28.32 19.36 -11.32
N ASP A 15 27.01 19.60 -11.24
CA ASP A 15 26.35 20.68 -10.53
C ASP A 15 25.74 20.20 -9.20
N LEU A 16 26.55 20.18 -8.13
CA LEU A 16 26.12 19.96 -6.75
C LEU A 16 24.98 20.91 -6.31
N LYS A 17 24.88 22.07 -6.94
CA LYS A 17 23.81 23.04 -6.67
C LYS A 17 22.47 22.52 -7.20
N GLY A 18 22.44 21.98 -8.42
CA GLY A 18 21.24 21.36 -9.00
C GLY A 18 20.78 20.13 -8.20
N TRP A 19 21.73 19.31 -7.75
CA TRP A 19 21.43 18.13 -6.92
C TRP A 19 20.82 18.50 -5.56
N SER A 20 21.44 19.46 -4.83
CA SER A 20 20.92 19.91 -3.53
C SER A 20 19.55 20.57 -3.65
N GLN A 21 19.31 21.35 -4.72
CA GLN A 21 18.01 21.94 -5.02
C GLN A 21 16.96 20.86 -5.31
N SER A 22 17.31 19.82 -6.07
CA SER A 22 16.40 18.70 -6.38
C SER A 22 15.95 17.98 -5.12
N ILE A 23 16.88 17.66 -4.19
CA ILE A 23 16.54 17.04 -2.90
C ILE A 23 15.61 17.94 -2.09
N ARG A 24 15.96 19.21 -1.90
CA ARG A 24 15.17 20.16 -1.13
C ARG A 24 13.76 20.32 -1.71
N ASN A 25 13.68 20.51 -3.02
CA ASN A 25 12.41 20.70 -3.71
C ASN A 25 11.54 19.43 -3.66
N GLY A 26 12.14 18.25 -3.84
CA GLY A 26 11.45 16.97 -3.72
C GLY A 26 10.91 16.74 -2.31
N PHE A 27 11.73 17.01 -1.28
CA PHE A 27 11.34 16.89 0.12
C PHE A 27 10.13 17.78 0.46
N ALA A 28 10.22 19.08 0.19
CA ALA A 28 9.15 20.02 0.47
C ALA A 28 7.84 19.66 -0.25
N ARG A 29 7.92 19.36 -1.55
CA ARG A 29 6.77 18.98 -2.37
C ARG A 29 6.10 17.72 -1.85
N ALA A 30 6.87 16.68 -1.50
CA ALA A 30 6.33 15.42 -1.02
C ALA A 30 5.48 15.60 0.26
N PHE A 31 5.96 16.37 1.23
CA PHE A 31 5.22 16.66 2.45
C PHE A 31 4.01 17.57 2.21
N ILE A 32 4.10 18.54 1.32
CA ILE A 32 2.98 19.41 0.95
C ILE A 32 1.88 18.59 0.25
N LEU A 33 2.23 17.74 -0.71
CA LEU A 33 1.26 16.88 -1.39
C LEU A 33 0.57 15.94 -0.40
N PHE A 34 1.33 15.31 0.49
CA PHE A 34 0.77 14.48 1.56
C PHE A 34 -0.22 15.27 2.43
N ALA A 35 0.17 16.45 2.94
CA ALA A 35 -0.68 17.26 3.80
C ALA A 35 -1.99 17.67 3.11
N LEU A 36 -1.96 18.01 1.83
CA LEU A 36 -3.16 18.41 1.10
C LEU A 36 -4.05 17.22 0.70
N HIS A 37 -3.47 16.03 0.54
CA HIS A 37 -4.25 14.78 0.42
C HIS A 37 -4.91 14.41 1.75
N GLU A 38 -4.15 14.41 2.85
CA GLU A 38 -4.63 13.99 4.17
C GLU A 38 -5.74 14.92 4.68
N THR A 39 -5.56 16.22 4.51
CA THR A 39 -6.56 17.22 4.92
C THR A 39 -7.78 17.31 4.00
N GLY A 40 -7.77 16.59 2.87
CA GLY A 40 -8.88 16.55 1.92
C GLY A 40 -8.97 17.74 0.96
N VAL A 41 -7.99 18.64 0.95
CA VAL A 41 -7.96 19.83 0.06
C VAL A 41 -8.05 19.42 -1.41
N PHE A 42 -7.22 18.46 -1.85
CA PHE A 42 -7.28 17.97 -3.23
C PHE A 42 -8.61 17.28 -3.55
N GLY A 43 -9.18 16.52 -2.61
CA GLY A 43 -10.49 15.90 -2.76
C GLY A 43 -11.63 16.91 -2.92
N LEU A 44 -11.55 18.04 -2.19
CA LEU A 44 -12.50 19.14 -2.31
C LEU A 44 -12.37 19.85 -3.67
N LEU A 45 -11.13 20.19 -4.08
CA LEU A 45 -10.86 20.86 -5.35
C LEU A 45 -11.17 19.97 -6.57
N ARG A 46 -11.08 18.64 -6.46
CA ARG A 46 -11.44 17.70 -7.52
C ARG A 46 -12.92 17.74 -7.86
N LYS A 47 -13.77 17.89 -6.83
CA LYS A 47 -15.24 17.82 -6.94
C LYS A 47 -15.90 19.17 -7.17
N GLY A 48 -15.17 20.28 -6.94
CA GLY A 48 -15.77 21.59 -6.75
C GLY A 48 -15.49 22.61 -7.84
N LYS A 49 -16.16 23.75 -7.66
CA LYS A 49 -15.86 24.99 -8.36
C LYS A 49 -14.59 25.63 -7.76
N PRO A 50 -13.91 26.53 -8.49
CA PRO A 50 -12.78 27.29 -7.97
C PRO A 50 -13.13 27.98 -6.64
N MET A 51 -12.25 27.89 -5.64
CA MET A 51 -12.46 28.40 -4.28
C MET A 51 -11.24 29.19 -3.78
N THR A 52 -11.47 30.23 -2.97
CA THR A 52 -10.38 30.92 -2.25
C THR A 52 -9.82 30.02 -1.15
N SER A 53 -8.57 30.25 -0.74
CA SER A 53 -7.95 29.57 0.41
C SER A 53 -8.79 29.67 1.68
N SER A 54 -9.39 30.83 1.94
CA SER A 54 -10.28 31.05 3.09
C SER A 54 -11.57 30.19 3.01
N GLN A 55 -12.16 30.05 1.82
CA GLN A 55 -13.34 29.19 1.64
C GLN A 55 -13.00 27.71 1.86
N ILE A 56 -11.85 27.26 1.35
CA ILE A 56 -11.35 25.89 1.53
C ILE A 56 -11.08 25.64 3.03
N ALA A 57 -10.34 26.57 3.67
CA ALA A 57 -10.00 26.49 5.09
C ALA A 57 -11.25 26.41 5.98
N LYS A 58 -12.26 27.23 5.72
CA LYS A 58 -13.54 27.20 6.44
C LYS A 58 -14.25 25.84 6.32
N LYS A 59 -14.31 25.28 5.10
CA LYS A 59 -14.97 23.98 4.84
C LYS A 59 -14.27 22.81 5.50
N LEU A 60 -12.94 22.83 5.53
CA LEU A 60 -12.12 21.72 6.03
C LEU A 60 -11.57 21.97 7.44
N LYS A 61 -11.93 23.11 8.07
CA LYS A 61 -11.47 23.54 9.41
C LYS A 61 -9.94 23.63 9.49
N LEU A 62 -9.32 24.24 8.49
CA LEU A 62 -7.86 24.43 8.39
C LEU A 62 -7.47 25.87 8.73
N HIS A 63 -6.17 26.08 8.99
CA HIS A 63 -5.61 27.39 9.22
C HIS A 63 -5.52 28.18 7.88
N PRO A 64 -6.26 29.29 7.70
CA PRO A 64 -6.42 29.93 6.39
C PRO A 64 -5.14 30.54 5.83
N GLN A 65 -4.32 31.20 6.67
CA GLN A 65 -3.07 31.83 6.23
C GLN A 65 -2.02 30.78 5.83
N MET A 66 -1.88 29.69 6.61
CA MET A 66 -0.98 28.59 6.26
C MET A 66 -1.39 27.91 4.97
N LEU A 67 -2.69 27.65 4.81
CA LEU A 67 -3.23 27.05 3.58
C LEU A 67 -2.97 27.97 2.37
N ASP A 68 -3.17 29.28 2.51
CA ASP A 68 -2.91 30.24 1.44
C ASP A 68 -1.45 30.19 0.98
N GLY A 69 -0.51 30.21 1.91
CA GLY A 69 0.92 30.07 1.60
C GLY A 69 1.25 28.77 0.87
N ILE A 70 0.70 27.63 1.32
CA ILE A 70 0.91 26.32 0.70
C ILE A 70 0.32 26.26 -0.71
N LEU A 71 -0.88 26.77 -0.92
CA LEU A 71 -1.52 26.77 -2.24
C LEU A 71 -0.78 27.70 -3.22
N ASN A 72 -0.32 28.86 -2.77
CA ASN A 72 0.52 29.74 -3.58
C ASN A 72 1.87 29.11 -3.91
N PHE A 73 2.51 28.42 -2.95
CA PHE A 73 3.74 27.66 -3.23
C PHE A 73 3.51 26.66 -4.38
N LEU A 74 2.47 25.82 -4.31
CA LEU A 74 2.19 24.83 -5.36
C LEU A 74 1.81 25.50 -6.69
N TYR A 75 1.05 26.58 -6.67
CA TYR A 75 0.72 27.33 -7.89
C TYR A 75 1.95 27.82 -8.64
N HIS A 76 2.99 28.29 -7.89
CA HIS A 76 4.23 28.77 -8.50
C HIS A 76 5.23 27.64 -8.80
N ALA A 77 5.21 26.56 -8.02
CA ALA A 77 6.17 25.48 -8.14
C ALA A 77 5.77 24.39 -9.13
N ASP A 78 4.47 24.17 -9.32
CA ASP A 78 3.95 23.05 -10.08
C ASP A 78 2.77 23.44 -10.98
N LYS A 79 2.54 22.69 -12.06
CA LYS A 79 1.41 22.91 -12.98
C LYS A 79 0.10 22.26 -12.53
N ILE A 80 0.00 21.83 -11.27
CA ILE A 80 -1.17 21.08 -10.75
C ILE A 80 -2.33 21.99 -10.30
N LEU A 81 -2.07 23.28 -10.07
CA LEU A 81 -3.06 24.27 -9.68
C LEU A 81 -3.20 25.37 -10.71
N ILE A 82 -4.42 25.88 -10.83
CA ILE A 82 -4.77 27.12 -11.53
C ILE A 82 -5.22 28.12 -10.47
N LYS A 83 -4.76 29.37 -10.59
CA LYS A 83 -5.24 30.49 -9.78
C LYS A 83 -5.83 31.58 -10.67
N LYS A 84 -7.11 31.91 -10.45
CA LYS A 84 -7.81 33.03 -11.12
C LYS A 84 -8.68 33.74 -10.09
N ASP A 85 -8.63 35.06 -10.05
CA ASP A 85 -9.41 35.91 -9.12
C ASP A 85 -9.28 35.42 -7.65
N ASN A 86 -8.06 35.13 -7.21
CA ASN A 86 -7.72 34.55 -5.90
C ASN A 86 -8.41 33.21 -5.57
N LYS A 87 -8.97 32.55 -6.56
CA LYS A 87 -9.57 31.22 -6.42
C LYS A 87 -8.66 30.16 -7.02
N PHE A 88 -8.51 29.04 -6.31
CA PHE A 88 -7.73 27.89 -6.72
C PHE A 88 -8.63 26.79 -7.28
N SER A 89 -8.16 26.11 -8.30
CA SER A 89 -8.73 24.88 -8.85
C SER A 89 -7.62 23.95 -9.31
N LEU A 90 -7.92 22.67 -9.50
CA LEU A 90 -6.97 21.76 -10.13
C LEU A 90 -6.88 22.03 -11.61
N SER A 91 -5.66 22.02 -12.16
CA SER A 91 -5.43 21.96 -13.59
C SER A 91 -5.89 20.61 -14.16
N LYS A 92 -5.79 20.42 -15.48
CA LYS A 92 -5.99 19.12 -16.11
C LYS A 92 -4.98 18.12 -15.57
N GLU A 93 -3.72 18.47 -15.59
CA GLU A 93 -2.60 17.66 -15.08
C GLU A 93 -2.80 17.32 -13.60
N GLY A 94 -3.23 18.29 -12.78
CA GLY A 94 -3.53 18.06 -11.37
C GLY A 94 -4.66 17.05 -11.16
N LYS A 95 -5.71 17.07 -11.98
CA LYS A 95 -6.80 16.09 -11.92
C LYS A 95 -6.36 14.69 -12.33
N ASP A 96 -5.54 14.61 -13.37
CA ASP A 96 -5.10 13.35 -13.95
C ASP A 96 -4.03 12.68 -13.06
N TRP A 97 -3.13 13.46 -12.46
CA TRP A 97 -1.95 12.95 -11.78
C TRP A 97 -2.12 12.73 -10.27
N LEU A 98 -2.72 13.69 -9.52
CA LEU A 98 -2.77 13.66 -8.05
C LEU A 98 -3.49 12.45 -7.46
N PHE A 99 -4.38 11.82 -8.23
CA PHE A 99 -5.20 10.70 -7.75
C PHE A 99 -4.79 9.36 -8.35
N THR A 100 -3.62 9.28 -8.97
CA THR A 100 -3.04 8.01 -9.40
C THR A 100 -2.56 7.19 -8.20
N ASP A 101 -2.60 5.87 -8.31
CA ASP A 101 -2.12 4.98 -7.25
C ASP A 101 -0.65 5.26 -6.90
N THR A 102 0.17 5.63 -7.87
CA THR A 102 1.57 5.99 -7.67
C THR A 102 1.71 7.19 -6.73
N VAL A 103 0.98 8.29 -6.99
CA VAL A 103 1.06 9.51 -6.16
C VAL A 103 0.43 9.28 -4.79
N LEU A 104 -0.65 8.52 -4.70
CA LEU A 104 -1.31 8.20 -3.43
C LEU A 104 -0.46 7.23 -2.59
N THR A 105 0.20 6.24 -3.22
CA THR A 105 1.18 5.37 -2.55
C THR A 105 2.35 6.19 -2.01
N MET A 106 2.91 7.11 -2.80
CA MET A 106 3.97 8.01 -2.35
C MET A 106 3.49 8.87 -1.18
N SER A 107 2.32 9.51 -1.31
CA SER A 107 1.81 10.43 -0.28
C SER A 107 1.52 9.70 1.03
N PHE A 108 0.74 8.63 1.02
CA PHE A 108 0.33 7.96 2.26
C PHE A 108 1.33 6.90 2.72
N GLY A 109 1.93 6.14 1.83
CA GLY A 109 2.87 5.07 2.15
C GLY A 109 4.25 5.61 2.52
N LEU A 110 4.89 6.33 1.60
CA LEU A 110 6.26 6.82 1.81
C LEU A 110 6.30 8.02 2.75
N VAL A 111 5.54 9.09 2.45
CA VAL A 111 5.61 10.32 3.25
C VAL A 111 4.80 10.17 4.54
N GLY A 112 3.53 9.78 4.44
CA GLY A 112 2.68 9.70 5.62
C GLY A 112 3.09 8.62 6.61
N ALA A 113 3.27 7.40 6.14
CA ALA A 113 3.54 6.25 7.02
C ALA A 113 5.03 6.05 7.34
N ALA A 114 5.92 6.23 6.35
CA ALA A 114 7.33 5.86 6.52
C ALA A 114 8.24 7.02 6.94
N SER A 115 7.81 8.28 6.90
CA SER A 115 8.67 9.44 7.26
C SER A 115 9.27 9.34 8.67
N CYS A 116 8.54 8.77 9.64
CA CYS A 116 9.08 8.56 10.98
C CYS A 116 10.27 7.59 11.00
N LEU A 117 10.33 6.63 10.06
CA LEU A 117 11.47 5.72 9.94
C LEU A 117 12.72 6.46 9.49
N TYR A 118 12.57 7.40 8.55
CA TYR A 118 13.68 8.22 8.05
C TYR A 118 14.15 9.22 9.10
N TYR A 119 13.23 9.80 9.86
CA TYR A 119 13.57 10.71 10.97
C TYR A 119 14.36 9.99 12.07
N GLU A 120 13.98 8.74 12.39
CA GLU A 120 14.61 7.94 13.43
C GLU A 120 15.75 7.05 12.90
N LEU A 121 16.14 7.20 11.62
CA LEU A 121 17.14 6.32 11.00
C LEU A 121 18.50 6.37 11.71
N ALA A 122 19.00 7.57 12.04
CA ALA A 122 20.28 7.71 12.69
C ALA A 122 20.29 7.13 14.13
N PRO A 123 19.32 7.40 15.02
CA PRO A 123 19.21 6.71 16.30
C PRO A 123 19.09 5.17 16.16
N CYS A 124 18.36 4.68 15.15
CA CYS A 124 18.27 3.23 14.89
C CYS A 124 19.63 2.64 14.47
N LEU A 125 20.37 3.33 13.61
CA LEU A 125 21.71 2.89 13.20
C LEU A 125 22.70 2.83 14.37
N ARG A 126 22.56 3.72 15.35
CA ARG A 126 23.39 3.70 16.59
C ARG A 126 22.89 2.70 17.63
N GLY A 127 21.75 2.03 17.39
CA GLY A 127 21.12 1.11 18.35
C GLY A 127 20.44 1.80 19.54
N GLU A 128 20.23 3.12 19.48
CA GLU A 128 19.62 3.93 20.54
C GLU A 128 18.09 3.81 20.55
N LYS A 129 17.50 3.52 19.39
CA LYS A 129 16.05 3.36 19.23
C LYS A 129 15.71 2.11 18.44
N LYS A 130 14.56 1.51 18.75
CA LYS A 130 14.02 0.33 18.10
C LYS A 130 12.57 0.52 17.72
N TYR A 131 12.25 0.25 16.46
CA TYR A 131 10.88 0.25 15.98
C TYR A 131 10.02 -0.78 16.74
N GLY A 132 8.79 -0.37 17.07
CA GLY A 132 7.86 -1.19 17.86
C GLY A 132 8.04 -1.07 19.37
N VAL A 133 9.09 -0.39 19.83
CA VAL A 133 9.37 -0.09 21.24
C VAL A 133 9.35 1.42 21.48
N ASP A 134 10.24 2.14 20.81
CA ASP A 134 10.43 3.58 21.03
C ASP A 134 9.56 4.43 20.09
N PHE A 135 9.20 3.89 18.94
CA PHE A 135 8.31 4.53 17.96
C PHE A 135 7.63 3.52 17.04
N VAL A 136 6.52 3.94 16.43
CA VAL A 136 5.75 3.13 15.47
C VAL A 136 5.19 4.02 14.36
N ARG A 137 4.94 3.43 13.20
CA ARG A 137 4.23 4.10 12.11
C ARG A 137 2.75 4.28 12.47
N LYS A 138 2.11 5.32 11.94
CA LYS A 138 0.65 5.51 12.06
C LYS A 138 -0.07 4.44 11.24
N GLY A 139 -0.82 3.57 11.92
CA GLY A 139 -1.44 2.38 11.30
C GLY A 139 -2.44 2.71 10.20
N ASP A 140 -3.22 3.79 10.34
CA ASP A 140 -4.15 4.27 9.31
C ASP A 140 -3.44 4.71 8.03
N LEU A 141 -2.28 5.37 8.14
CA LEU A 141 -1.46 5.77 7.00
C LEU A 141 -0.77 4.57 6.34
N VAL A 142 -0.32 3.60 7.15
CA VAL A 142 0.19 2.32 6.62
C VAL A 142 -0.89 1.61 5.82
N ALA A 143 -2.11 1.49 6.35
CA ALA A 143 -3.22 0.84 5.66
C ALA A 143 -3.59 1.55 4.35
N LYS A 144 -3.63 2.89 4.33
CA LYS A 144 -3.86 3.66 3.10
C LYS A 144 -2.75 3.45 2.06
N GLY A 145 -1.48 3.53 2.48
CA GLY A 145 -0.35 3.30 1.58
C GLY A 145 -0.35 1.90 0.98
N SER A 146 -0.56 0.87 1.80
CA SER A 146 -0.66 -0.52 1.36
C SER A 146 -1.83 -0.75 0.40
N TYR A 147 -2.98 -0.12 0.68
CA TYR A 147 -4.14 -0.19 -0.21
C TYR A 147 -3.81 0.31 -1.63
N TYR A 148 -3.25 1.51 -1.77
CA TYR A 148 -2.91 2.05 -3.10
C TYR A 148 -1.80 1.26 -3.80
N THR A 149 -0.86 0.71 -3.05
CA THR A 149 0.15 -0.19 -3.59
C THR A 149 -0.48 -1.46 -4.19
N SER A 150 -1.48 -2.02 -3.52
CA SER A 150 -2.14 -3.28 -3.89
C SER A 150 -3.21 -3.10 -4.96
N ALA A 151 -3.82 -1.91 -5.07
CA ALA A 151 -4.97 -1.64 -5.93
C ALA A 151 -4.73 -1.96 -7.42
N ARG A 152 -3.48 -1.81 -7.88
CA ARG A 152 -3.09 -2.12 -9.29
C ARG A 152 -3.37 -3.58 -9.68
N ASN A 153 -3.43 -4.51 -8.74
CA ASN A 153 -3.64 -5.93 -9.02
C ASN A 153 -5.10 -6.39 -8.85
N TYR A 154 -6.00 -5.51 -8.40
CA TYR A 154 -7.38 -5.90 -8.11
C TYR A 154 -8.15 -6.36 -9.34
N SER A 155 -7.96 -5.73 -10.50
CA SER A 155 -8.59 -6.18 -11.74
C SER A 155 -8.21 -7.61 -12.08
N TRP A 156 -6.93 -7.94 -11.96
CA TRP A 156 -6.44 -9.30 -12.22
C TRP A 156 -6.98 -10.31 -11.19
N ILE A 157 -6.97 -9.96 -9.89
CA ILE A 157 -7.53 -10.82 -8.85
C ILE A 157 -9.02 -11.08 -9.11
N MET A 158 -9.78 -10.04 -9.47
CA MET A 158 -11.20 -10.17 -9.82
C MET A 158 -11.44 -11.04 -11.06
N GLU A 159 -10.60 -10.91 -12.09
CA GLU A 159 -10.67 -11.76 -13.27
C GLU A 159 -10.42 -13.24 -12.93
N GLU A 160 -9.43 -13.52 -12.09
CA GLU A 160 -9.15 -14.91 -11.67
C GLU A 160 -10.27 -15.45 -10.77
N MET A 161 -10.81 -14.66 -9.84
CA MET A 161 -11.99 -15.07 -9.05
C MET A 161 -13.20 -15.37 -9.93
N LYS A 162 -13.45 -14.54 -10.95
CA LYS A 162 -14.54 -14.76 -11.91
C LYS A 162 -14.36 -16.04 -12.72
N LYS A 163 -13.12 -16.34 -13.18
CA LYS A 163 -12.81 -17.61 -13.88
C LYS A 163 -13.06 -18.84 -13.00
N LEU A 164 -12.86 -18.69 -11.69
CA LEU A 164 -13.10 -19.74 -10.70
C LEU A 164 -14.56 -19.81 -10.24
N GLY A 165 -15.44 -18.91 -10.71
CA GLY A 165 -16.85 -18.86 -10.31
C GLY A 165 -17.07 -18.46 -8.85
N VAL A 166 -16.09 -17.73 -8.24
CA VAL A 166 -16.11 -17.37 -6.83
C VAL A 166 -17.17 -16.31 -6.54
N THR A 167 -17.93 -16.54 -5.48
CA THR A 167 -18.93 -15.62 -4.94
C THR A 167 -18.68 -15.22 -3.49
N VAL A 168 -17.92 -16.02 -2.72
CA VAL A 168 -17.63 -15.75 -1.30
C VAL A 168 -16.13 -15.71 -1.07
N VAL A 169 -15.65 -14.52 -0.66
CA VAL A 169 -14.24 -14.22 -0.44
C VAL A 169 -13.98 -13.87 1.02
N ALA A 170 -12.94 -14.46 1.63
CA ALA A 170 -12.42 -14.02 2.93
C ALA A 170 -11.11 -13.25 2.78
N ASP A 171 -11.05 -12.02 3.32
CA ASP A 171 -9.84 -11.18 3.33
C ASP A 171 -9.16 -11.27 4.69
N LEU A 172 -7.96 -11.83 4.71
CA LEU A 172 -7.18 -12.12 5.91
C LEU A 172 -6.29 -10.91 6.22
N GLY A 173 -6.44 -10.34 7.41
CA GLY A 173 -5.82 -9.05 7.76
C GLY A 173 -6.48 -7.89 7.02
N CYS A 174 -7.81 -7.87 7.00
CA CYS A 174 -8.60 -6.98 6.14
C CYS A 174 -8.44 -5.48 6.46
N GLY A 175 -7.82 -5.11 7.59
CA GLY A 175 -7.65 -3.73 7.99
C GLY A 175 -8.98 -2.97 7.99
N SER A 176 -9.08 -1.90 7.20
CA SER A 176 -10.32 -1.11 7.00
C SER A 176 -11.32 -1.74 6.02
N ALA A 177 -11.15 -2.98 5.62
CA ALA A 177 -11.94 -3.73 4.63
C ALA A 177 -12.06 -3.06 3.24
N LYS A 178 -11.10 -2.21 2.88
CA LYS A 178 -11.17 -1.45 1.63
C LYS A 178 -11.10 -2.38 0.40
N ILE A 179 -10.27 -3.43 0.45
CA ILE A 179 -10.18 -4.45 -0.62
C ILE A 179 -11.52 -5.14 -0.82
N LEU A 180 -12.16 -5.60 0.26
CA LEU A 180 -13.47 -6.24 0.19
C LEU A 180 -14.55 -5.29 -0.32
N THR A 181 -14.54 -4.03 0.10
CA THR A 181 -15.51 -3.04 -0.41
C THR A 181 -15.35 -2.82 -1.90
N ASP A 182 -14.11 -2.81 -2.41
CA ASP A 182 -13.85 -2.67 -3.84
C ASP A 182 -14.27 -3.92 -4.62
N PHE A 183 -13.96 -5.12 -4.13
CA PHE A 183 -14.43 -6.35 -4.75
C PHE A 183 -15.96 -6.40 -4.85
N CYS A 184 -16.65 -6.08 -3.75
CA CYS A 184 -18.11 -6.04 -3.75
C CYS A 184 -18.70 -4.94 -4.66
N LYS A 185 -17.99 -3.86 -4.90
CA LYS A 185 -18.42 -2.82 -5.86
C LYS A 185 -18.20 -3.22 -7.31
N LEU A 186 -17.10 -3.91 -7.59
CA LEU A 186 -16.76 -4.36 -8.93
C LEU A 186 -17.66 -5.52 -9.39
N ASP A 187 -18.08 -6.39 -8.46
CA ASP A 187 -19.01 -7.47 -8.75
C ASP A 187 -20.15 -7.52 -7.70
N PRO A 188 -21.43 -7.35 -8.13
CA PRO A 188 -22.57 -7.39 -7.23
C PRO A 188 -22.82 -8.78 -6.60
N ASN A 189 -22.27 -9.87 -7.15
CA ASN A 189 -22.44 -11.21 -6.63
C ASN A 189 -21.47 -11.57 -5.51
N ILE A 190 -20.37 -10.83 -5.38
CA ILE A 190 -19.36 -11.08 -4.35
C ILE A 190 -19.89 -10.75 -2.96
N GLN A 191 -19.73 -11.69 -2.04
CA GLN A 191 -19.89 -11.52 -0.59
C GLN A 191 -18.51 -11.57 0.07
N GLY A 192 -18.27 -10.66 1.01
CA GLY A 192 -16.97 -10.52 1.67
C GLY A 192 -17.01 -10.91 3.15
N ILE A 193 -15.92 -11.51 3.63
CA ILE A 193 -15.70 -11.74 5.05
C ILE A 193 -14.33 -11.19 5.43
N GLY A 194 -14.31 -10.11 6.23
CA GLY A 194 -13.06 -9.53 6.70
C GLY A 194 -12.61 -10.12 8.03
N LEU A 195 -11.39 -10.61 8.10
CA LEU A 195 -10.76 -11.08 9.33
C LEU A 195 -9.61 -10.16 9.72
N ASP A 196 -9.60 -9.70 10.98
CA ASP A 196 -8.49 -8.96 11.54
C ASP A 196 -8.38 -9.21 13.05
N ILE A 197 -7.17 -9.15 13.61
CA ILE A 197 -6.92 -9.26 15.04
C ILE A 197 -7.18 -7.94 15.77
N SER A 198 -7.05 -6.81 15.09
CA SER A 198 -7.17 -5.45 15.62
C SER A 198 -8.64 -5.03 15.74
N ALA A 199 -9.10 -4.81 16.95
CA ALA A 199 -10.44 -4.26 17.19
C ALA A 199 -10.59 -2.84 16.59
N GLY A 200 -9.52 -2.04 16.58
CA GLY A 200 -9.48 -0.71 15.95
C GLY A 200 -9.67 -0.77 14.45
N ALA A 201 -8.92 -1.64 13.76
CA ALA A 201 -9.05 -1.87 12.33
C ALA A 201 -10.48 -2.32 11.96
N LEU A 202 -11.07 -3.23 12.74
CA LEU A 202 -12.45 -3.69 12.52
C LEU A 202 -13.50 -2.61 12.79
N LYS A 203 -13.22 -1.64 13.67
CA LYS A 203 -14.08 -0.47 13.85
C LYS A 203 -14.08 0.41 12.62
N ASP A 204 -12.90 0.70 12.07
CA ASP A 204 -12.74 1.49 10.84
C ASP A 204 -13.35 0.75 9.63
N ALA A 205 -13.20 -0.57 9.59
CA ALA A 205 -13.83 -1.42 8.58
C ALA A 205 -15.36 -1.31 8.59
N ARG A 206 -16.01 -1.34 9.77
CA ARG A 206 -17.47 -1.15 9.87
C ARG A 206 -17.91 0.18 9.30
N GLN A 207 -17.24 1.27 9.68
CA GLN A 207 -17.55 2.60 9.15
C GLN A 207 -17.38 2.68 7.64
N SER A 208 -16.34 2.06 7.10
CA SER A 208 -16.10 1.99 5.65
C SER A 208 -17.22 1.23 4.94
N ILE A 209 -17.61 0.06 5.45
CA ILE A 209 -18.66 -0.79 4.89
C ILE A 209 -20.04 -0.09 4.94
N GLU A 210 -20.37 0.55 6.04
CA GLU A 210 -21.62 1.31 6.22
C GLU A 210 -21.70 2.48 5.24
N LYS A 211 -20.62 3.27 5.13
CA LYS A 211 -20.52 4.40 4.19
C LYS A 211 -20.76 3.97 2.75
N GLU A 212 -20.26 2.79 2.38
CA GLU A 212 -20.41 2.23 1.03
C GLU A 212 -21.71 1.42 0.85
N LYS A 213 -22.59 1.34 1.90
CA LYS A 213 -23.86 0.61 1.91
C LYS A 213 -23.71 -0.90 1.63
N LEU A 214 -22.62 -1.50 2.09
CA LEU A 214 -22.27 -2.91 1.86
C LEU A 214 -22.49 -3.81 3.08
N SER A 215 -23.15 -3.32 4.14
CA SER A 215 -23.35 -4.07 5.40
C SER A 215 -24.11 -5.39 5.27
N LYS A 216 -24.91 -5.55 4.18
CA LYS A 216 -25.60 -6.82 3.88
C LYS A 216 -24.72 -7.84 3.14
N ARG A 217 -23.58 -7.40 2.60
CA ARG A 217 -22.69 -8.21 1.76
C ARG A 217 -21.32 -8.46 2.38
N ILE A 218 -20.94 -7.68 3.37
CA ILE A 218 -19.63 -7.81 4.03
C ILE A 218 -19.85 -7.98 5.53
N ARG A 219 -19.34 -9.07 6.10
CA ARG A 219 -19.28 -9.30 7.53
C ARG A 219 -17.84 -9.29 8.04
N LEU A 220 -17.66 -9.00 9.32
CA LEU A 220 -16.36 -8.87 9.95
C LEU A 220 -16.21 -9.85 11.11
N ILE A 221 -15.04 -10.46 11.23
CA ILE A 221 -14.70 -11.43 12.28
C ILE A 221 -13.40 -10.97 12.94
N LYS A 222 -13.43 -10.77 14.27
CA LYS A 222 -12.18 -10.64 15.03
C LYS A 222 -11.54 -12.01 15.18
N ALA A 223 -10.35 -12.20 14.61
CA ALA A 223 -9.66 -13.49 14.60
C ALA A 223 -8.14 -13.33 14.62
N ASP A 224 -7.48 -14.29 15.30
CA ASP A 224 -6.05 -14.52 15.18
C ASP A 224 -5.82 -15.49 14.01
N LEU A 225 -5.25 -15.00 12.92
CA LEU A 225 -5.00 -15.80 11.70
C LEU A 225 -4.14 -17.03 11.98
N ALA A 226 -3.28 -17.00 13.00
CA ALA A 226 -2.45 -18.13 13.40
C ALA A 226 -3.25 -19.34 13.94
N LYS A 227 -4.57 -19.18 14.16
CA LYS A 227 -5.44 -20.21 14.76
C LYS A 227 -6.66 -20.52 13.89
N PRO A 228 -6.49 -21.06 12.67
CA PRO A 228 -7.59 -21.27 11.72
C PRO A 228 -8.75 -22.11 12.28
N HIS A 229 -8.47 -23.07 13.15
CA HIS A 229 -9.46 -23.91 13.79
C HIS A 229 -10.49 -23.13 14.63
N THR A 230 -10.13 -21.93 15.14
CA THR A 230 -11.05 -21.14 16.00
C THR A 230 -12.14 -20.40 15.23
N TYR A 231 -11.94 -20.22 13.92
CA TYR A 231 -12.91 -19.52 13.06
C TYR A 231 -13.35 -20.34 11.84
N ARG A 232 -12.90 -21.59 11.71
CA ARG A 232 -13.24 -22.49 10.60
C ARG A 232 -14.74 -22.55 10.33
N ASP A 233 -15.53 -22.76 11.38
CA ASP A 233 -16.98 -22.94 11.23
C ASP A 233 -17.71 -21.68 10.75
N LYS A 234 -17.09 -20.49 10.94
CA LYS A 234 -17.59 -19.22 10.44
C LYS A 234 -17.23 -18.94 8.99
N LEU A 235 -16.42 -19.80 8.37
CA LEU A 235 -15.89 -19.64 7.01
C LEU A 235 -16.23 -20.85 6.10
N ARG A 236 -17.24 -21.64 6.44
CA ARG A 236 -17.60 -22.85 5.67
C ARG A 236 -17.96 -22.54 4.22
N GLU A 237 -18.59 -21.38 3.97
CA GLU A 237 -19.00 -20.92 2.66
C GLU A 237 -17.89 -20.27 1.84
N VAL A 238 -16.73 -19.96 2.44
CA VAL A 238 -15.62 -19.30 1.75
C VAL A 238 -15.05 -20.18 0.66
N GLU A 239 -14.93 -19.64 -0.52
CA GLU A 239 -14.36 -20.31 -1.70
C GLU A 239 -12.91 -19.89 -1.94
N VAL A 240 -12.62 -18.62 -1.63
CA VAL A 240 -11.28 -18.01 -1.78
C VAL A 240 -10.88 -17.25 -0.52
N PHE A 241 -9.66 -17.46 -0.10
CA PHE A 241 -8.95 -16.59 0.84
C PHE A 241 -8.10 -15.59 0.08
N ASN A 242 -8.08 -14.36 0.53
CA ASN A 242 -7.22 -13.29 0.02
C ASN A 242 -6.32 -12.77 1.14
N ALA A 243 -5.04 -12.57 0.89
CA ALA A 243 -4.10 -11.99 1.83
C ALA A 243 -3.03 -11.20 1.08
N ILE A 244 -3.19 -9.88 1.03
CA ILE A 244 -2.24 -9.00 0.36
C ILE A 244 -1.43 -8.24 1.42
N MET A 245 -0.11 -8.39 1.39
CA MET A 245 0.82 -7.75 2.33
C MET A 245 0.57 -8.17 3.81
N VAL A 246 0.29 -9.45 4.03
CA VAL A 246 -0.04 -10.01 5.35
C VAL A 246 0.86 -11.20 5.73
N MET A 247 1.14 -12.08 4.78
CA MET A 247 1.80 -13.36 5.08
C MET A 247 3.26 -13.19 5.54
N HIS A 248 3.93 -12.14 5.13
CA HIS A 248 5.27 -11.82 5.61
C HIS A 248 5.36 -11.60 7.13
N ASP A 249 4.27 -11.21 7.79
CA ASP A 249 4.25 -11.04 9.25
C ASP A 249 4.53 -12.36 10.00
N PHE A 250 4.21 -13.49 9.40
CA PHE A 250 4.49 -14.82 9.95
C PHE A 250 5.94 -15.27 9.78
N LEU A 251 6.76 -14.49 9.07
CA LEU A 251 8.19 -14.77 8.85
C LEU A 251 9.11 -14.16 9.93
N LYS A 252 8.57 -13.38 10.88
CA LYS A 252 9.35 -12.71 11.95
C LYS A 252 10.21 -13.66 12.78
N LYS A 253 9.81 -14.93 12.91
CA LYS A 253 10.53 -15.99 13.63
C LYS A 253 11.05 -17.09 12.69
N GLY A 254 11.33 -16.75 11.43
CA GLY A 254 11.75 -17.67 10.38
C GLY A 254 10.56 -18.28 9.62
N ASP A 255 10.86 -19.28 8.79
CA ASP A 255 9.91 -19.86 7.83
C ASP A 255 8.87 -20.79 8.47
N LYS A 256 9.21 -21.46 9.57
CA LYS A 256 8.37 -22.48 10.21
C LYS A 256 6.96 -22.02 10.59
N PRO A 257 6.75 -20.80 11.14
CA PRO A 257 5.39 -20.35 11.47
C PRO A 257 4.48 -20.20 10.25
N LEU A 258 5.00 -19.69 9.13
CA LEU A 258 4.23 -19.56 7.90
C LEU A 258 3.91 -20.94 7.28
N ILE A 259 4.90 -21.85 7.23
CA ILE A 259 4.68 -23.22 6.74
C ILE A 259 3.60 -23.93 7.57
N ARG A 260 3.63 -23.77 8.90
CA ARG A 260 2.58 -24.32 9.78
C ARG A 260 1.22 -23.71 9.48
N LEU A 261 1.15 -22.39 9.36
CA LEU A 261 -0.09 -21.69 9.01
C LEU A 261 -0.71 -22.22 7.71
N LEU A 262 0.07 -22.33 6.65
CA LEU A 262 -0.40 -22.84 5.36
C LEU A 262 -0.90 -24.31 5.45
N ARG A 263 -0.19 -25.15 6.22
CA ARG A 263 -0.62 -26.52 6.52
C ARG A 263 -1.94 -26.57 7.31
N ASP A 264 -2.09 -25.66 8.28
CA ASP A 264 -3.31 -25.55 9.08
C ASP A 264 -4.48 -25.05 8.21
N PHE A 265 -4.25 -24.13 7.29
CA PHE A 265 -5.26 -23.73 6.30
C PHE A 265 -5.66 -24.89 5.39
N LYS A 266 -4.70 -25.62 4.83
CA LYS A 266 -4.96 -26.83 4.03
C LYS A 266 -5.79 -27.85 4.78
N LYS A 267 -5.50 -28.09 6.05
CA LYS A 267 -6.26 -29.04 6.90
C LYS A 267 -7.69 -28.56 7.18
N ASN A 268 -7.88 -27.27 7.41
CA ASN A 268 -9.19 -26.71 7.81
C ASN A 268 -10.07 -26.32 6.63
N PHE A 269 -9.50 -26.04 5.46
CA PHE A 269 -10.18 -25.54 4.27
C PHE A 269 -9.73 -26.28 2.99
N PRO A 270 -9.85 -27.62 2.93
CA PRO A 270 -9.35 -28.39 1.78
C PRO A 270 -10.09 -27.99 0.49
N GLY A 271 -9.35 -27.94 -0.62
CA GLY A 271 -9.84 -27.61 -1.94
C GLY A 271 -10.11 -26.13 -2.20
N ARG A 272 -9.90 -25.24 -1.22
CA ARG A 272 -10.12 -23.79 -1.36
C ARG A 272 -8.91 -23.13 -2.01
N TYR A 273 -9.16 -22.01 -2.68
CA TYR A 273 -8.10 -21.18 -3.26
C TYR A 273 -7.59 -20.14 -2.26
N PHE A 274 -6.33 -19.77 -2.41
CA PHE A 274 -5.71 -18.74 -1.60
C PHE A 274 -4.88 -17.80 -2.49
N PHE A 275 -5.30 -16.55 -2.58
CA PHE A 275 -4.57 -15.48 -3.25
C PHE A 275 -3.65 -14.82 -2.26
N ILE A 276 -2.37 -14.82 -2.53
CA ILE A 276 -1.33 -14.18 -1.70
C ILE A 276 -0.59 -13.17 -2.54
N GLY A 277 -0.63 -11.91 -2.15
CA GLY A 277 0.16 -10.83 -2.76
C GLY A 277 1.25 -10.37 -1.80
N GLU A 278 2.54 -10.46 -2.21
CA GLU A 278 3.65 -10.10 -1.37
C GLU A 278 4.74 -9.35 -2.14
N LEU A 279 5.40 -8.41 -1.44
CA LEU A 279 6.57 -7.74 -1.99
C LEU A 279 7.76 -8.69 -2.02
N CYS A 280 8.31 -8.87 -3.21
CA CYS A 280 9.50 -9.68 -3.44
C CYS A 280 10.68 -8.78 -3.80
N PRO A 281 11.80 -8.83 -3.07
CA PRO A 281 12.97 -8.04 -3.41
C PRO A 281 13.52 -8.47 -4.76
N LEU A 282 14.00 -7.51 -5.50
CA LEU A 282 14.72 -7.72 -6.75
C LEU A 282 16.20 -8.05 -6.47
N SER A 283 16.83 -8.78 -7.36
CA SER A 283 18.28 -8.98 -7.35
C SER A 283 19.02 -7.71 -7.79
N ASP A 284 20.30 -7.59 -7.48
CA ASP A 284 21.13 -6.45 -7.90
C ASP A 284 21.11 -6.26 -9.43
N LYS A 285 21.14 -7.37 -10.19
CA LYS A 285 21.06 -7.34 -11.65
C LYS A 285 19.72 -6.76 -12.14
N GLU A 286 18.61 -7.15 -11.53
CA GLU A 286 17.27 -6.62 -11.85
C GLU A 286 17.19 -5.14 -11.50
N TYR A 287 17.73 -4.70 -10.33
CA TYR A 287 17.80 -3.28 -9.99
C TYR A 287 18.62 -2.47 -11.00
N GLN A 288 19.77 -3.00 -11.45
CA GLN A 288 20.60 -2.31 -12.45
C GLN A 288 19.87 -2.14 -13.80
N GLY A 289 18.99 -3.07 -14.16
CA GLY A 289 18.17 -3.00 -15.37
C GLY A 289 17.00 -2.00 -15.30
N LEU A 290 16.66 -1.48 -14.11
CA LEU A 290 15.54 -0.55 -13.97
C LEU A 290 15.94 0.89 -14.32
N PRO A 291 15.01 1.72 -14.84
CA PRO A 291 15.16 3.17 -14.87
C PRO A 291 15.47 3.72 -13.47
N TYR A 292 16.34 4.70 -13.39
CA TYR A 292 16.80 5.27 -12.10
C TYR A 292 15.65 5.68 -11.18
N GLN A 293 14.60 6.30 -11.73
CA GLN A 293 13.44 6.78 -10.99
C GLN A 293 12.66 5.64 -10.31
N ASP A 294 12.60 4.47 -10.95
CA ASP A 294 11.88 3.31 -10.42
C ASP A 294 12.68 2.59 -9.33
N ARG A 295 14.04 2.64 -9.41
CA ARG A 295 14.92 2.00 -8.43
C ARG A 295 14.73 2.55 -7.02
N ILE A 296 14.66 3.88 -6.85
CA ILE A 296 14.65 4.52 -5.52
C ILE A 296 13.46 4.06 -4.70
N HIS A 297 12.26 4.05 -5.26
CA HIS A 297 11.07 3.62 -4.54
C HIS A 297 11.19 2.19 -4.02
N MET A 298 11.71 1.29 -4.84
CA MET A 298 11.88 -0.12 -4.49
C MET A 298 12.98 -0.35 -3.47
N LEU A 299 14.13 0.34 -3.62
CA LEU A 299 15.24 0.29 -2.68
C LEU A 299 14.83 0.83 -1.31
N CYS A 300 14.06 1.93 -1.24
CA CYS A 300 13.52 2.43 0.02
C CYS A 300 12.65 1.41 0.73
N ASN A 301 11.78 0.70 0.02
CA ASN A 301 10.96 -0.35 0.62
C ASN A 301 11.82 -1.53 1.10
N GLN A 302 12.71 -2.03 0.25
CA GLN A 302 13.52 -3.23 0.55
C GLN A 302 14.53 -2.98 1.66
N TYR A 303 15.35 -1.91 1.55
CA TYR A 303 16.51 -1.72 2.42
C TYR A 303 16.25 -0.82 3.63
N ILE A 304 15.18 -0.02 3.64
CA ILE A 304 14.88 0.89 4.74
C ILE A 304 13.62 0.48 5.46
N THR A 305 12.46 0.54 4.80
CA THR A 305 11.18 0.33 5.47
C THR A 305 11.09 -1.03 6.14
N HIS A 306 11.37 -2.11 5.40
CA HIS A 306 11.29 -3.46 5.95
C HIS A 306 12.42 -3.81 6.89
N GLN A 307 13.64 -3.32 6.67
CA GLN A 307 14.76 -3.55 7.59
C GLN A 307 14.50 -2.94 8.97
N ILE A 308 14.02 -1.70 9.02
CA ILE A 308 13.73 -1.03 10.30
C ILE A 308 12.53 -1.68 10.98
N THR A 309 11.45 -1.94 10.26
CA THR A 309 10.18 -2.40 10.86
C THR A 309 10.20 -3.86 11.27
N SER A 310 11.04 -4.69 10.68
CA SER A 310 11.07 -6.12 10.91
C SER A 310 12.34 -6.65 11.58
N GLY A 311 13.39 -5.84 11.62
CA GLY A 311 14.65 -6.18 12.30
C GLY A 311 15.53 -7.22 11.61
N LYS A 312 15.03 -8.04 10.70
CA LYS A 312 15.80 -8.97 9.85
C LYS A 312 14.92 -9.45 8.69
N GLY A 313 14.99 -8.75 7.55
CA GLY A 313 14.55 -9.22 6.24
C GLY A 313 13.32 -10.14 6.22
N LEU A 314 12.14 -9.60 6.44
CA LEU A 314 10.88 -10.35 6.26
C LEU A 314 10.59 -10.63 4.80
N LEU A 315 11.15 -9.81 3.90
CA LEU A 315 10.93 -10.00 2.48
C LEU A 315 11.60 -11.28 2.00
N ARG A 316 10.89 -12.02 1.18
CA ARG A 316 11.36 -13.24 0.52
C ARG A 316 11.35 -13.02 -0.97
N THR A 317 12.39 -13.47 -1.66
CA THR A 317 12.41 -13.51 -3.12
C THR A 317 11.29 -14.42 -3.63
N LYS A 318 10.89 -14.25 -4.90
CA LYS A 318 9.93 -15.15 -5.56
C LYS A 318 10.28 -16.63 -5.36
N ARG A 319 11.57 -16.99 -5.55
CA ARG A 319 12.05 -18.37 -5.35
C ARG A 319 11.87 -18.88 -3.92
N GLN A 320 12.10 -18.00 -2.94
CA GLN A 320 11.92 -18.36 -1.53
C GLN A 320 10.43 -18.55 -1.19
N TRP A 321 9.51 -17.71 -1.73
CA TRP A 321 8.07 -17.90 -1.57
C TRP A 321 7.62 -19.25 -2.16
N ILE A 322 8.03 -19.56 -3.38
CA ILE A 322 7.75 -20.86 -4.02
C ILE A 322 8.20 -22.01 -3.13
N SER A 323 9.44 -21.96 -2.62
CA SER A 323 9.96 -23.00 -1.70
C SER A 323 9.15 -23.11 -0.40
N LEU A 324 8.62 -22.02 0.14
CA LEU A 324 7.74 -22.05 1.32
C LEU A 324 6.41 -22.76 1.03
N PHE A 325 5.80 -22.50 -0.13
CA PHE A 325 4.58 -23.18 -0.55
C PHE A 325 4.77 -24.67 -0.79
N GLU A 326 5.86 -25.04 -1.46
CA GLU A 326 6.26 -26.44 -1.67
C GLU A 326 6.48 -27.18 -0.32
N LYS A 327 7.23 -26.57 0.63
CA LYS A 327 7.43 -27.11 1.98
C LYS A 327 6.14 -27.25 2.79
N ALA A 328 5.16 -26.38 2.51
CA ALA A 328 3.84 -26.48 3.11
C ALA A 328 2.96 -27.56 2.45
N GLY A 329 3.35 -28.07 1.28
CA GLY A 329 2.59 -29.03 0.49
C GLY A 329 1.35 -28.40 -0.15
N VAL A 330 1.44 -27.11 -0.51
CA VAL A 330 0.35 -26.36 -1.14
C VAL A 330 0.63 -26.26 -2.64
N GLU A 331 -0.41 -26.48 -3.46
CA GLU A 331 -0.33 -26.38 -4.91
C GLU A 331 -0.25 -24.92 -5.35
N ILE A 332 0.70 -24.60 -6.22
CA ILE A 332 0.78 -23.29 -6.89
C ILE A 332 0.06 -23.38 -8.21
N VAL A 333 -1.13 -22.80 -8.31
CA VAL A 333 -1.96 -22.83 -9.52
C VAL A 333 -1.49 -21.78 -10.53
N LYS A 334 -1.13 -20.59 -10.04
CA LYS A 334 -0.73 -19.47 -10.90
C LYS A 334 0.16 -18.48 -10.16
N ILE A 335 1.03 -17.82 -10.90
CA ILE A 335 1.85 -16.70 -10.41
C ILE A 335 1.69 -15.55 -11.39
N LYS A 336 1.39 -14.36 -10.87
CA LYS A 336 1.46 -13.10 -11.60
C LYS A 336 2.68 -12.33 -11.13
N ASP A 337 3.56 -12.03 -12.04
CA ASP A 337 4.81 -11.31 -11.82
C ASP A 337 4.86 -10.14 -12.79
N ASP A 338 4.53 -8.96 -12.32
CA ASP A 338 4.48 -7.74 -13.13
C ASP A 338 5.79 -6.95 -13.02
N PHE A 339 6.93 -7.63 -13.26
CA PHE A 339 8.21 -6.92 -13.34
C PHE A 339 8.10 -5.63 -14.18
N PRO A 340 8.64 -4.49 -13.74
CA PRO A 340 9.54 -4.30 -12.60
C PRO A 340 8.89 -4.05 -11.24
N PHE A 341 7.59 -4.13 -11.11
CA PHE A 341 6.92 -3.90 -9.83
C PHE A 341 7.09 -5.13 -8.92
N PRO A 342 7.59 -4.98 -7.67
CA PRO A 342 8.00 -6.12 -6.85
C PRO A 342 6.85 -6.83 -6.12
N LEU A 343 5.59 -6.47 -6.35
CA LEU A 343 4.45 -7.18 -5.80
C LEU A 343 4.13 -8.38 -6.69
N ILE A 344 4.32 -9.57 -6.15
CA ILE A 344 4.01 -10.84 -6.83
C ILE A 344 2.76 -11.43 -6.23
N GLU A 345 1.83 -11.84 -7.09
CA GLU A 345 0.59 -12.51 -6.71
C GLU A 345 0.72 -14.01 -6.97
N TYR A 346 0.31 -14.80 -5.99
CA TYR A 346 0.28 -16.26 -6.05
C TYR A 346 -1.16 -16.73 -5.88
N VAL A 347 -1.62 -17.59 -6.76
CA VAL A 347 -2.87 -18.36 -6.60
C VAL A 347 -2.49 -19.76 -6.15
N LEU A 348 -2.85 -20.09 -4.93
CA LEU A 348 -2.61 -21.40 -4.34
C LEU A 348 -3.90 -22.18 -4.23
N ARG A 349 -3.81 -23.53 -4.12
CA ARG A 349 -4.91 -24.44 -3.81
C ARG A 349 -4.53 -25.35 -2.66
N PHE A 350 -5.44 -25.48 -1.70
CA PHE A 350 -5.24 -26.33 -0.51
C PHE A 350 -5.69 -27.77 -0.71
#